data_063c126efbe52d9434c7a24b888ff605
#
_entry.id   063c126efbe52d9434c7a24b888ff605
#
_cell.length_a   1.000
_cell.length_b   1.000
_cell.length_c   1.000
_cell.angle_alpha   90.00
_cell.angle_beta   90.00
_cell.angle_gamma   90.00
#
_symmetry.space_group_name_H-M   'P 1'
#
loop_
_entity.id
_entity.type
_entity.pdbx_description
1 polymer ?
#
loop_
_entity_poly.entity_id
_entity_poly.type
_entity_poly.pdbx_seq_one_letter_code
_entity_poly.pdbx_strand_id
1 'polypeptide(L)'
;MDAAKLTLVRQPFDHPDFLFELKHDGFRALAHIWDGKCQLVSRKRNSYKSFHSLRDNLATLKVQNAIIDGEIVCLDSEGRSIFDELLHRKGCPTFYAFDLLYLNGRDLRQLPLVQRKQKLRAILENSELPDVICGKYIEERGTALFKEVCERNLEGIVAKRKTGTYSTVSGWLKIKNPNYTQTEQRHALFESFKAKTVAPRNLLPIPKKPPRRAITSSTTGRNSPSRARRSRLRE
;
A
#
# COMPACT_ATOMS: atom_id res chain seq x y z
N MET A 1 -11.35 3.07 -0.98
CA MET A 1 -10.41 2.86 -2.11
C MET A 1 -10.40 1.37 -2.42
N ASP A 2 -10.25 0.99 -3.68
CA ASP A 2 -10.26 -0.42 -4.06
C ASP A 2 -8.85 -0.86 -4.48
N ALA A 3 -8.46 -2.08 -4.07
CA ALA A 3 -7.19 -2.66 -4.43
C ALA A 3 -7.15 -3.02 -5.92
N ALA A 4 -6.00 -2.82 -6.56
CA ALA A 4 -5.74 -3.18 -7.94
C ALA A 4 -6.00 -4.67 -8.21
N LYS A 5 -6.62 -4.98 -9.36
CA LYS A 5 -6.87 -6.34 -9.81
C LYS A 5 -5.67 -6.87 -10.59
N LEU A 6 -5.43 -8.18 -10.51
CA LEU A 6 -4.36 -8.85 -11.24
C LEU A 6 -4.92 -9.69 -12.37
N THR A 7 -4.36 -9.54 -13.56
CA THR A 7 -4.66 -10.37 -14.73
C THR A 7 -3.72 -11.58 -14.77
N LEU A 8 -4.24 -12.76 -15.04
CA LEU A 8 -3.43 -13.98 -15.14
C LEU A 8 -2.72 -14.03 -16.50
N VAL A 9 -1.41 -14.26 -16.48
CA VAL A 9 -0.57 -14.57 -17.64
C VAL A 9 0.04 -15.94 -17.40
N ARG A 10 0.08 -16.77 -18.43
CA ARG A 10 0.51 -18.18 -18.32
C ARG A 10 2.03 -18.36 -18.33
N GLN A 11 2.72 -17.53 -19.10
CA GLN A 11 4.17 -17.64 -19.30
C GLN A 11 4.91 -16.46 -18.66
N PRO A 12 6.06 -16.69 -17.99
CA PRO A 12 6.94 -15.63 -17.58
C PRO A 12 7.55 -14.94 -18.81
N PHE A 13 7.95 -13.70 -18.62
CA PHE A 13 8.56 -12.88 -19.67
C PHE A 13 9.58 -11.91 -19.07
N ASP A 14 10.48 -11.42 -19.91
CA ASP A 14 11.42 -10.35 -19.61
C ASP A 14 10.99 -9.10 -20.38
N HIS A 15 11.08 -7.93 -19.74
CA HIS A 15 10.71 -6.68 -20.39
C HIS A 15 11.30 -5.46 -19.66
N PRO A 16 11.94 -4.50 -20.34
CA PRO A 16 12.61 -3.34 -19.74
C PRO A 16 11.67 -2.40 -18.98
N ASP A 17 10.39 -2.35 -19.37
CA ASP A 17 9.41 -1.47 -18.72
C ASP A 17 8.77 -2.07 -17.46
N PHE A 18 9.14 -3.28 -17.05
CA PHE A 18 8.48 -3.98 -15.96
C PHE A 18 9.37 -4.16 -14.72
N LEU A 19 8.72 -4.09 -13.56
CA LEU A 19 9.21 -4.59 -12.29
C LEU A 19 8.54 -5.93 -12.02
N PHE A 20 9.30 -6.88 -11.47
CA PHE A 20 8.82 -8.20 -11.08
C PHE A 20 8.99 -8.38 -9.58
N GLU A 21 7.92 -8.74 -8.90
CA GLU A 21 7.85 -8.92 -7.45
C GLU A 21 7.44 -10.33 -7.12
N LEU A 22 7.81 -10.82 -5.93
CA LEU A 22 7.28 -12.08 -5.42
C LEU A 22 5.77 -11.94 -5.20
N LYS A 23 5.05 -12.98 -5.59
CA LYS A 23 3.65 -13.13 -5.26
C LYS A 23 3.54 -13.94 -3.97
N HIS A 24 3.35 -13.24 -2.88
CA HIS A 24 3.13 -13.86 -1.59
C HIS A 24 1.70 -14.41 -1.46
N ASP A 25 1.58 -15.55 -0.80
CA ASP A 25 0.29 -16.14 -0.45
C ASP A 25 -0.14 -15.66 0.94
N GLY A 26 -1.16 -14.82 0.99
CA GLY A 26 -1.61 -14.17 2.20
C GLY A 26 -2.98 -13.53 2.08
N PHE A 27 -3.21 -12.50 2.90
CA PHE A 27 -4.41 -11.69 2.87
C PHE A 27 -4.11 -10.28 2.39
N ARG A 28 -4.56 -9.95 1.17
CA ARG A 28 -4.43 -8.59 0.64
C ARG A 28 -5.11 -7.58 1.56
N ALA A 29 -4.36 -6.55 1.94
CA ALA A 29 -4.87 -5.48 2.77
C ALA A 29 -4.40 -4.10 2.29
N LEU A 30 -5.30 -3.12 2.37
CA LEU A 30 -4.96 -1.71 2.38
C LEU A 30 -4.82 -1.26 3.83
N ALA A 31 -3.62 -0.81 4.21
CA ALA A 31 -3.40 -0.18 5.50
C ALA A 31 -3.76 1.32 5.39
N HIS A 32 -4.87 1.70 6.02
CA HIS A 32 -5.30 3.08 6.15
C HIS A 32 -4.77 3.63 7.45
N ILE A 33 -3.87 4.60 7.39
CA ILE A 33 -3.20 5.23 8.54
C ILE A 33 -3.59 6.70 8.58
N TRP A 34 -4.03 7.19 9.76
CA TRP A 34 -4.31 8.61 9.99
C TRP A 34 -4.36 8.87 11.51
N ASP A 35 -3.84 10.00 11.94
CA ASP A 35 -3.90 10.50 13.33
C ASP A 35 -3.49 9.42 14.35
N GLY A 36 -2.39 8.69 14.10
CA GLY A 36 -1.89 7.64 15.00
C GLY A 36 -2.79 6.40 15.09
N LYS A 37 -3.68 6.19 14.12
CA LYS A 37 -4.55 5.01 14.03
C LYS A 37 -4.32 4.29 12.70
N CYS A 38 -4.49 2.97 12.71
CA CYS A 38 -4.43 2.16 11.49
C CYS A 38 -5.65 1.26 11.38
N GLN A 39 -6.16 1.10 10.16
CA GLN A 39 -7.17 0.13 9.80
C GLN A 39 -6.69 -0.71 8.61
N LEU A 40 -6.64 -2.02 8.78
CA LEU A 40 -6.35 -2.98 7.71
C LEU A 40 -7.65 -3.38 7.02
N VAL A 41 -7.76 -3.12 5.73
CA VAL A 41 -8.99 -3.30 4.94
C VAL A 41 -8.76 -4.28 3.79
N SER A 42 -9.58 -5.31 3.70
CA SER A 42 -9.52 -6.32 2.64
C SER A 42 -10.03 -5.78 1.30
N ARG A 43 -9.78 -6.53 0.20
CA ARG A 43 -10.35 -6.25 -1.14
C ARG A 43 -11.88 -6.15 -1.15
N LYS A 44 -12.56 -6.83 -0.23
CA LYS A 44 -14.02 -6.76 -0.07
C LYS A 44 -14.47 -5.63 0.85
N ARG A 45 -13.57 -4.72 1.19
CA ARG A 45 -13.81 -3.59 2.10
C ARG A 45 -14.18 -3.99 3.53
N ASN A 46 -13.87 -5.23 3.94
CA ASN A 46 -14.03 -5.67 5.32
C ASN A 46 -12.78 -5.31 6.12
N SER A 47 -12.96 -4.80 7.33
CA SER A 47 -11.86 -4.56 8.25
C SER A 47 -11.38 -5.87 8.87
N TYR A 48 -10.07 -6.10 8.85
CA TYR A 48 -9.44 -7.19 9.58
C TYR A 48 -9.38 -6.85 11.07
N LYS A 49 -10.13 -7.61 11.89
CA LYS A 49 -10.17 -7.43 13.33
C LYS A 49 -9.04 -8.15 14.06
N SER A 50 -8.43 -9.14 13.42
CA SER A 50 -7.57 -10.13 14.08
C SER A 50 -6.09 -9.73 14.18
N PHE A 51 -5.64 -8.71 13.45
CA PHE A 51 -4.23 -8.33 13.37
C PHE A 51 -3.97 -7.06 14.19
N HIS A 52 -4.23 -7.15 15.52
CA HIS A 52 -4.13 -5.98 16.41
C HIS A 52 -2.69 -5.45 16.49
N SER A 53 -1.73 -6.34 16.82
CA SER A 53 -0.32 -5.94 16.91
C SER A 53 0.19 -5.28 15.64
N LEU A 54 -0.04 -5.92 14.48
CA LEU A 54 0.37 -5.39 13.18
C LEU A 54 -0.27 -4.02 12.88
N ARG A 55 -1.55 -3.85 13.21
CA ARG A 55 -2.26 -2.60 13.07
C ARG A 55 -1.69 -1.51 13.98
N ASP A 56 -1.42 -1.87 15.24
CA ASP A 56 -0.93 -0.93 16.24
C ASP A 56 0.51 -0.50 15.90
N ASN A 57 1.35 -1.41 15.39
CA ASN A 57 2.68 -1.08 14.86
C ASN A 57 2.60 -0.16 13.63
N LEU A 58 1.76 -0.46 12.65
CA LEU A 58 1.55 0.42 11.49
C LEU A 58 1.04 1.81 11.87
N ALA A 59 0.31 1.93 12.97
CA ALA A 59 -0.19 3.22 13.47
C ALA A 59 0.94 4.12 14.01
N THR A 60 2.11 3.57 14.36
CA THR A 60 3.28 4.34 14.82
C THR A 60 4.08 4.96 13.67
N LEU A 61 3.74 4.65 12.42
CA LEU A 61 4.43 5.22 11.26
C LEU A 61 4.37 6.75 11.31
N LYS A 62 5.53 7.40 11.19
CA LYS A 62 5.69 8.86 11.29
C LYS A 62 5.17 9.59 10.05
N VAL A 63 3.86 9.52 9.84
CA VAL A 63 3.13 10.20 8.76
C VAL A 63 1.83 10.79 9.32
N GLN A 64 1.33 11.89 8.74
CA GLN A 64 0.02 12.41 9.10
C GLN A 64 -1.09 11.46 8.65
N ASN A 65 -0.99 10.97 7.44
CA ASN A 65 -1.88 9.96 6.88
C ASN A 65 -1.22 9.24 5.71
N ALA A 66 -1.54 7.95 5.57
CA ALA A 66 -1.09 7.14 4.44
C ALA A 66 -2.12 6.06 4.08
N ILE A 67 -2.10 5.61 2.82
CA ILE A 67 -2.75 4.38 2.39
C ILE A 67 -1.70 3.54 1.69
N ILE A 68 -1.36 2.41 2.31
CA ILE A 68 -0.35 1.47 1.82
C ILE A 68 -1.05 0.21 1.35
N ASP A 69 -0.70 -0.27 0.16
CA ASP A 69 -1.18 -1.53 -0.39
C ASP A 69 -0.16 -2.64 -0.11
N GLY A 70 -0.63 -3.73 0.46
CA GLY A 70 0.24 -4.82 0.90
C GLY A 70 -0.48 -6.16 1.01
N GLU A 71 0.27 -7.15 1.44
CA GLU A 71 -0.22 -8.49 1.78
C GLU A 71 0.13 -8.79 3.24
N ILE A 72 -0.82 -9.28 4.02
CA ILE A 72 -0.56 -9.82 5.35
C ILE A 72 -0.14 -11.26 5.16
N VAL A 73 1.04 -11.62 5.65
CA VAL A 73 1.65 -12.96 5.49
C VAL A 73 2.19 -13.47 6.83
N CYS A 74 2.32 -14.78 6.98
CA CYS A 74 3.27 -15.38 7.91
C CYS A 74 4.42 -15.95 7.09
N LEU A 75 5.65 -15.64 7.47
CA LEU A 75 6.85 -16.07 6.75
C LEU A 75 7.65 -17.03 7.63
N ASP A 76 8.23 -18.07 7.01
CA ASP A 76 9.23 -18.91 7.65
C ASP A 76 10.62 -18.25 7.66
N SER A 77 11.61 -18.93 8.21
CA SER A 77 13.00 -18.44 8.28
C SER A 77 13.65 -18.23 6.90
N GLU A 78 13.10 -18.82 5.84
CA GLU A 78 13.56 -18.64 4.46
C GLU A 78 12.73 -17.59 3.69
N GLY A 79 11.77 -16.94 4.36
CA GLY A 79 10.91 -15.91 3.76
C GLY A 79 9.77 -16.46 2.90
N ARG A 80 9.45 -17.75 3.01
CA ARG A 80 8.30 -18.37 2.31
C ARG A 80 7.03 -18.14 3.09
N SER A 81 5.94 -17.84 2.39
CA SER A 81 4.61 -17.68 3.01
C SER A 81 4.09 -19.03 3.51
N ILE A 82 3.67 -19.08 4.77
CA ILE A 82 2.97 -20.23 5.38
C ILE A 82 1.52 -19.83 5.60
N PHE A 83 0.68 -20.09 4.59
CA PHE A 83 -0.71 -19.65 4.60
C PHE A 83 -1.54 -20.29 5.73
N ASP A 84 -1.24 -21.54 6.09
CA ASP A 84 -1.91 -22.24 7.20
C ASP A 84 -1.72 -21.54 8.55
N GLU A 85 -0.50 -21.08 8.84
CA GLU A 85 -0.22 -20.31 10.06
C GLU A 85 -0.95 -18.99 10.12
N LEU A 86 -1.01 -18.27 8.97
CA LEU A 86 -1.75 -17.03 8.87
C LEU A 86 -3.25 -17.25 9.11
N LEU A 87 -3.81 -18.29 8.50
CA LEU A 87 -5.22 -18.60 8.59
C LEU A 87 -5.64 -19.00 10.01
N HIS A 88 -4.85 -19.84 10.66
CA HIS A 88 -5.10 -20.33 12.01
C HIS A 88 -4.53 -19.44 13.12
N ARG A 89 -3.88 -18.32 12.75
CA ARG A 89 -3.28 -17.35 13.69
C ARG A 89 -2.22 -17.97 14.61
N LYS A 90 -1.45 -18.90 14.09
CA LYS A 90 -0.39 -19.60 14.82
C LYS A 90 0.97 -18.91 14.71
N GLY A 91 1.20 -18.22 13.59
CA GLY A 91 2.47 -17.51 13.30
C GLY A 91 2.42 -16.01 13.58
N CYS A 92 3.55 -15.36 13.37
CA CYS A 92 3.69 -13.90 13.49
C CYS A 92 3.30 -13.24 12.17
N PRO A 93 2.18 -12.49 12.12
CA PRO A 93 1.78 -11.82 10.90
C PRO A 93 2.71 -10.66 10.57
N THR A 94 3.11 -10.59 9.31
CA THR A 94 3.95 -9.52 8.75
C THR A 94 3.18 -8.80 7.64
N PHE A 95 3.29 -7.49 7.56
CA PHE A 95 2.73 -6.70 6.47
C PHE A 95 3.78 -6.48 5.38
N TYR A 96 3.63 -7.17 4.26
CA TYR A 96 4.49 -7.02 3.09
C TYR A 96 3.96 -5.88 2.21
N ALA A 97 4.52 -4.67 2.39
CA ALA A 97 4.09 -3.46 1.72
C ALA A 97 4.71 -3.35 0.31
N PHE A 98 3.90 -3.15 -0.72
CA PHE A 98 4.42 -3.11 -2.10
C PHE A 98 3.94 -1.91 -2.94
N ASP A 99 3.00 -1.08 -2.47
CA ASP A 99 2.62 0.16 -3.13
C ASP A 99 2.13 1.21 -2.12
N LEU A 100 2.26 2.50 -2.48
CA LEU A 100 1.81 3.64 -1.67
C LEU A 100 0.84 4.48 -2.48
N LEU A 101 -0.40 4.60 -2.01
CA LEU A 101 -1.50 5.19 -2.77
C LEU A 101 -1.85 6.61 -2.33
N TYR A 102 -1.55 6.93 -1.08
CA TYR A 102 -1.85 8.23 -0.47
C TYR A 102 -0.82 8.54 0.60
N LEU A 103 -0.36 9.80 0.69
CA LEU A 103 0.60 10.24 1.68
C LEU A 103 0.41 11.73 2.01
N ASN A 104 0.23 12.05 3.29
CA ASN A 104 0.22 13.40 3.85
C ASN A 104 -0.63 14.38 3.00
N GLY A 105 -1.89 14.02 2.78
CA GLY A 105 -2.85 14.83 2.03
C GLY A 105 -2.76 14.70 0.50
N ARG A 106 -1.81 13.92 -0.05
CA ARG A 106 -1.61 13.79 -1.49
C ARG A 106 -2.04 12.41 -2.01
N ASP A 107 -2.87 12.39 -3.03
CA ASP A 107 -3.19 11.20 -3.80
C ASP A 107 -2.03 10.89 -4.75
N LEU A 108 -1.42 9.70 -4.59
CA LEU A 108 -0.25 9.30 -5.38
C LEU A 108 -0.61 8.36 -6.52
N ARG A 109 -1.87 7.95 -6.66
CA ARG A 109 -2.28 6.91 -7.62
C ARG A 109 -1.98 7.26 -9.08
N GLN A 110 -1.94 8.55 -9.43
CA GLN A 110 -1.59 9.02 -10.77
C GLN A 110 -0.07 9.11 -11.02
N LEU A 111 0.75 8.91 -9.99
CA LEU A 111 2.20 8.85 -10.16
C LEU A 111 2.62 7.51 -10.78
N PRO A 112 3.74 7.48 -11.53
CA PRO A 112 4.40 6.24 -11.93
C PRO A 112 4.70 5.32 -10.75
N LEU A 113 4.59 4.00 -10.93
CA LEU A 113 4.84 3.00 -9.90
C LEU A 113 6.20 3.18 -9.22
N VAL A 114 7.26 3.44 -10.00
CA VAL A 114 8.62 3.64 -9.46
C VAL A 114 8.67 4.79 -8.45
N GLN A 115 7.96 5.89 -8.69
CA GLN A 115 7.91 7.02 -7.77
C GLN A 115 7.12 6.68 -6.49
N ARG A 116 6.03 5.93 -6.62
CA ARG A 116 5.26 5.45 -5.46
C ARG A 116 6.10 4.51 -4.59
N LYS A 117 6.86 3.60 -5.21
CA LYS A 117 7.78 2.68 -4.51
C LYS A 117 8.93 3.41 -3.80
N GLN A 118 9.52 4.42 -4.44
CA GLN A 118 10.54 5.26 -3.80
C GLN A 118 10.01 5.93 -2.52
N LYS A 119 8.80 6.51 -2.61
CA LYS A 119 8.13 7.13 -1.45
C LYS A 119 7.78 6.10 -0.37
N LEU A 120 7.30 4.91 -0.75
CA LEU A 120 7.03 3.82 0.19
C LEU A 120 8.30 3.43 0.94
N ARG A 121 9.40 3.22 0.22
CA ARG A 121 10.69 2.89 0.81
C ARG A 121 11.14 3.97 1.79
N ALA A 122 11.09 5.24 1.39
CA ALA A 122 11.52 6.36 2.23
C ALA A 122 10.76 6.46 3.56
N ILE A 123 9.44 6.18 3.59
CA ILE A 123 8.66 6.21 4.84
C ILE A 123 8.89 4.97 5.71
N LEU A 124 9.22 3.81 5.12
CA LEU A 124 9.46 2.58 5.87
C LEU A 124 10.90 2.46 6.38
N GLU A 125 11.90 2.88 5.61
CA GLU A 125 13.33 2.86 6.03
C GLU A 125 13.59 3.77 7.25
N ASN A 126 12.79 4.82 7.43
CA ASN A 126 12.86 5.72 8.59
C ASN A 126 12.01 5.25 9.79
N SER A 127 11.55 4.01 9.76
CA SER A 127 10.62 3.46 10.75
C SER A 127 11.15 2.14 11.31
N GLU A 128 11.14 2.01 12.64
CA GLU A 128 11.48 0.75 13.31
C GLU A 128 10.22 -0.11 13.45
N LEU A 129 9.80 -0.74 12.36
CA LEU A 129 8.62 -1.60 12.29
C LEU A 129 9.05 -3.05 11.96
N PRO A 130 9.30 -3.91 12.97
CA PRO A 130 9.88 -5.24 12.75
C PRO A 130 8.97 -6.19 11.96
N ASP A 131 7.67 -5.97 12.00
CA ASP A 131 6.65 -6.75 11.31
C ASP A 131 6.12 -6.09 10.02
N VAL A 132 6.86 -5.10 9.47
CA VAL A 132 6.56 -4.46 8.20
C VAL A 132 7.74 -4.57 7.25
N ILE A 133 7.56 -5.24 6.13
CA ILE A 133 8.58 -5.42 5.11
C ILE A 133 8.25 -4.57 3.88
N CYS A 134 9.23 -3.76 3.43
CA CYS A 134 9.14 -3.10 2.14
C CYS A 134 9.41 -4.09 1.01
N GLY A 135 8.42 -4.31 0.16
CA GLY A 135 8.48 -5.26 -0.94
C GLY A 135 9.61 -4.98 -1.93
N LYS A 136 10.49 -5.94 -2.10
CA LYS A 136 11.58 -5.92 -3.09
C LYS A 136 11.07 -6.28 -4.47
N TYR A 137 11.79 -5.84 -5.51
CA TYR A 137 11.51 -6.17 -6.90
C TYR A 137 12.81 -6.37 -7.69
N ILE A 138 12.69 -7.06 -8.81
CA ILE A 138 13.75 -7.20 -9.81
C ILE A 138 13.27 -6.48 -11.08
N GLU A 139 14.16 -5.76 -11.73
CA GLU A 139 13.88 -5.12 -13.00
C GLU A 139 14.15 -6.06 -14.16
N GLU A 140 13.30 -6.00 -15.18
CA GLU A 140 13.51 -6.59 -16.52
C GLU A 140 13.52 -8.11 -16.59
N ARG A 141 14.01 -8.82 -15.57
CA ARG A 141 14.32 -10.26 -15.59
C ARG A 141 13.22 -11.10 -14.91
N GLY A 142 12.02 -11.10 -15.47
CA GLY A 142 10.90 -11.85 -14.92
C GLY A 142 11.06 -13.36 -15.05
N THR A 143 11.65 -13.84 -16.16
CA THR A 143 11.88 -15.26 -16.41
C THR A 143 12.84 -15.88 -15.41
N ALA A 144 13.96 -15.18 -15.11
CA ALA A 144 14.93 -15.65 -14.14
C ALA A 144 14.33 -15.69 -12.73
N LEU A 145 13.60 -14.63 -12.33
CA LEU A 145 12.90 -14.61 -11.04
C LEU A 145 11.88 -15.74 -10.94
N PHE A 146 11.12 -15.99 -12.01
CA PHE A 146 10.09 -17.04 -12.00
C PHE A 146 10.70 -18.45 -11.87
N LYS A 147 11.86 -18.70 -12.46
CA LYS A 147 12.59 -19.96 -12.28
C LYS A 147 12.95 -20.16 -10.79
N GLU A 148 13.55 -19.17 -10.15
CA GLU A 148 13.86 -19.23 -8.71
C GLU A 148 12.61 -19.44 -7.84
N VAL A 149 11.49 -18.79 -8.20
CA VAL A 149 10.20 -18.94 -7.52
C VAL A 149 9.70 -20.38 -7.59
N CYS A 150 9.83 -21.05 -8.74
CA CYS A 150 9.44 -22.45 -8.92
C CYS A 150 10.36 -23.38 -8.14
N GLU A 151 11.67 -23.18 -8.19
CA GLU A 151 12.67 -23.99 -7.46
C GLU A 151 12.48 -23.92 -5.94
N ARG A 152 12.07 -22.74 -5.42
CA ARG A 152 11.80 -22.53 -3.99
C ARG A 152 10.37 -22.82 -3.56
N ASN A 153 9.55 -23.38 -4.46
CA ASN A 153 8.13 -23.66 -4.19
C ASN A 153 7.36 -22.43 -3.68
N LEU A 154 7.56 -21.25 -4.30
CA LEU A 154 6.80 -20.03 -4.01
C LEU A 154 5.59 -19.91 -4.96
N GLU A 155 4.59 -19.09 -4.59
CA GLU A 155 3.29 -19.01 -5.30
C GLU A 155 3.40 -18.49 -6.74
N GLY A 156 4.35 -17.60 -7.02
CA GLY A 156 4.50 -16.98 -8.33
C GLY A 156 5.16 -15.60 -8.27
N ILE A 157 4.98 -14.85 -9.34
CA ILE A 157 5.44 -13.46 -9.45
C ILE A 157 4.31 -12.53 -9.89
N VAL A 158 4.51 -11.23 -9.66
CA VAL A 158 3.66 -10.16 -10.18
C VAL A 158 4.51 -9.20 -10.99
N ALA A 159 4.17 -9.05 -12.27
CA ALA A 159 4.79 -8.06 -13.16
C ALA A 159 3.96 -6.77 -13.16
N LYS A 160 4.65 -5.64 -13.01
CA LYS A 160 4.04 -4.29 -12.94
C LYS A 160 4.81 -3.32 -13.82
N ARG A 161 4.12 -2.51 -14.63
CA ARG A 161 4.80 -1.48 -15.44
C ARG A 161 5.43 -0.40 -14.55
N LYS A 162 6.68 -0.06 -14.81
CA LYS A 162 7.46 0.99 -14.11
C LYS A 162 6.71 2.34 -14.10
N THR A 163 6.11 2.70 -15.23
CA THR A 163 5.37 3.96 -15.43
C THR A 163 3.88 3.85 -15.11
N GLY A 164 3.40 2.65 -14.71
CA GLY A 164 1.99 2.39 -14.50
C GLY A 164 1.38 3.19 -13.34
N THR A 165 0.20 3.77 -13.57
CA THR A 165 -0.62 4.39 -12.54
C THR A 165 -1.37 3.32 -11.73
N TYR A 166 -1.91 3.68 -10.56
CA TYR A 166 -2.69 2.77 -9.76
C TYR A 166 -4.18 2.93 -10.03
N SER A 167 -4.82 1.88 -10.51
CA SER A 167 -6.27 1.83 -10.73
C SER A 167 -6.79 0.41 -10.45
N THR A 168 -8.11 0.25 -10.41
CA THR A 168 -8.75 -1.07 -10.29
C THR A 168 -8.47 -1.97 -11.50
N VAL A 169 -8.06 -1.37 -12.63
CA VAL A 169 -7.64 -2.03 -13.88
C VAL A 169 -6.18 -1.67 -14.13
N SER A 170 -5.30 -1.94 -13.16
CA SER A 170 -3.92 -1.43 -13.14
C SER A 170 -2.97 -2.11 -14.14
N GLY A 171 -3.40 -3.12 -14.86
CA GLY A 171 -2.52 -3.88 -15.76
C GLY A 171 -1.44 -4.70 -15.01
N TRP A 172 -1.62 -4.98 -13.73
CA TRP A 172 -0.74 -5.88 -12.99
C TRP A 172 -0.96 -7.31 -13.44
N LEU A 173 0.13 -7.99 -13.79
CA LEU A 173 0.10 -9.34 -14.35
C LEU A 173 0.62 -10.31 -13.31
N LYS A 174 -0.14 -11.37 -13.01
CA LYS A 174 0.31 -12.46 -12.13
C LYS A 174 0.69 -13.66 -12.97
N ILE A 175 1.85 -14.23 -12.69
CA ILE A 175 2.33 -15.49 -13.22
C ILE A 175 2.44 -16.45 -12.05
N LYS A 176 1.69 -17.54 -12.09
CA LYS A 176 1.62 -18.52 -11.00
C LYS A 176 2.53 -19.70 -11.25
N ASN A 177 3.20 -20.16 -10.20
CA ASN A 177 3.89 -21.44 -10.20
C ASN A 177 2.85 -22.57 -10.27
N PRO A 178 2.85 -23.39 -11.35
CA PRO A 178 1.86 -24.46 -11.49
C PRO A 178 2.03 -25.58 -10.44
N ASN A 179 3.23 -25.71 -9.89
CA ASN A 179 3.59 -26.77 -8.93
C ASN A 179 3.56 -26.27 -7.47
N TYR A 180 2.97 -25.11 -7.19
CA TYR A 180 2.90 -24.57 -5.83
C TYR A 180 2.04 -25.44 -4.93
N THR A 181 2.65 -26.06 -3.91
CA THR A 181 2.02 -27.11 -3.10
C THR A 181 0.94 -26.64 -2.15
N GLN A 182 0.94 -25.35 -1.73
CA GLN A 182 -0.07 -24.83 -0.80
C GLN A 182 -1.39 -24.41 -1.48
N THR A 183 -1.50 -24.55 -2.82
CA THR A 183 -2.70 -24.12 -3.56
C THR A 183 -3.94 -24.91 -3.15
N GLU A 184 -3.84 -26.23 -2.99
CA GLU A 184 -4.97 -27.11 -2.65
C GLU A 184 -5.46 -26.87 -1.23
N GLN A 185 -4.53 -26.78 -0.27
CA GLN A 185 -4.84 -26.45 1.12
C GLN A 185 -5.60 -25.15 1.24
N ARG A 186 -5.18 -24.13 0.48
CA ARG A 186 -5.84 -22.82 0.43
C ARG A 186 -7.29 -22.91 -0.05
N HIS A 187 -7.60 -23.68 -1.08
CA HIS A 187 -8.97 -23.84 -1.59
C HIS A 187 -9.89 -24.47 -0.55
N ALA A 188 -9.49 -25.58 0.06
CA ALA A 188 -10.26 -26.27 1.09
C ALA A 188 -10.55 -25.36 2.30
N LEU A 189 -9.55 -24.56 2.70
CA LEU A 189 -9.64 -23.67 3.85
C LEU A 189 -10.52 -22.44 3.56
N PHE A 190 -10.49 -21.85 2.36
CA PHE A 190 -11.37 -20.75 2.00
C PHE A 190 -12.86 -21.15 1.98
N GLU A 191 -13.19 -22.34 1.56
CA GLU A 191 -14.58 -22.83 1.59
C GLU A 191 -15.08 -22.98 3.03
N SER A 192 -14.27 -23.49 3.94
CA SER A 192 -14.63 -23.59 5.37
C SER A 192 -14.81 -22.22 6.05
N PHE A 193 -14.10 -21.19 5.59
CA PHE A 193 -14.20 -19.83 6.12
C PHE A 193 -15.39 -19.04 5.56
N LYS A 194 -15.78 -19.28 4.31
CA LYS A 194 -16.99 -18.65 3.73
C LYS A 194 -18.24 -18.96 4.55
N ALA A 195 -18.30 -20.14 5.14
CA ALA A 195 -19.43 -20.56 5.98
C ALA A 195 -19.52 -19.79 7.32
N LYS A 196 -18.48 -19.07 7.73
CA LYS A 196 -18.39 -18.44 9.07
C LYS A 196 -18.35 -16.90 9.08
N THR A 197 -18.43 -16.21 7.93
CA THR A 197 -18.18 -14.76 7.90
C THR A 197 -19.44 -13.92 7.73
N VAL A 198 -19.77 -13.17 8.77
CA VAL A 198 -20.88 -12.25 8.94
C VAL A 198 -20.60 -10.88 8.27
N ALA A 199 -21.69 -10.25 7.83
CA ALA A 199 -21.94 -8.98 7.15
C ALA A 199 -20.95 -7.78 7.30
N PRO A 200 -20.91 -6.87 6.32
CA PRO A 200 -20.00 -5.73 6.25
C PRO A 200 -20.32 -4.66 7.31
N ARG A 201 -19.28 -4.12 7.95
CA ARG A 201 -19.39 -2.97 8.85
C ARG A 201 -18.59 -1.78 8.33
N ASN A 202 -19.10 -0.61 8.64
CA ASN A 202 -18.68 0.71 8.21
C ASN A 202 -17.14 0.91 8.12
N LEU A 203 -16.69 1.28 6.94
CA LEU A 203 -15.36 1.81 6.68
C LEU A 203 -15.25 3.20 7.30
N LEU A 204 -14.09 3.49 7.88
CA LEU A 204 -13.76 4.84 8.29
C LEU A 204 -13.71 5.76 7.07
N PRO A 205 -14.20 6.99 7.16
CA PRO A 205 -14.20 7.90 6.03
C PRO A 205 -12.78 8.22 5.58
N ILE A 206 -12.56 8.17 4.26
CA ILE A 206 -11.33 8.73 3.66
C ILE A 206 -11.32 10.21 4.03
N PRO A 207 -10.22 10.77 4.57
CA PRO A 207 -10.16 12.19 4.87
C PRO A 207 -10.53 12.98 3.62
N LYS A 208 -11.59 13.79 3.71
CA LYS A 208 -11.95 14.74 2.66
C LYS A 208 -10.79 15.71 2.50
N LYS A 209 -10.46 16.05 1.25
CA LYS A 209 -9.47 17.08 0.92
C LYS A 209 -9.67 18.27 1.85
N PRO A 210 -8.63 18.80 2.52
CA PRO A 210 -8.77 19.98 3.35
C PRO A 210 -9.39 21.10 2.51
N PRO A 211 -10.31 21.90 3.08
CA PRO A 211 -10.91 23.02 2.35
C PRO A 211 -9.79 23.92 1.85
N ARG A 212 -9.84 24.30 0.58
CA ARG A 212 -8.95 25.32 0.03
C ARG A 212 -9.10 26.54 0.92
N ARG A 213 -8.00 26.98 1.55
CA ARG A 213 -7.97 28.28 2.24
C ARG A 213 -8.45 29.32 1.24
N ALA A 214 -9.56 29.97 1.55
CA ALA A 214 -10.02 31.13 0.84
C ALA A 214 -8.92 32.17 0.97
N ILE A 215 -8.36 32.60 -0.16
CA ILE A 215 -7.50 33.78 -0.22
C ILE A 215 -8.45 34.96 -0.02
N THR A 216 -8.54 35.44 1.21
CA THR A 216 -9.20 36.70 1.50
C THR A 216 -8.32 37.79 0.90
N SER A 217 -8.69 38.28 -0.26
CA SER A 217 -8.20 39.52 -0.83
C SER A 217 -8.66 40.65 0.11
N SER A 218 -7.78 41.10 0.99
CA SER A 218 -7.96 42.36 1.72
C SER A 218 -7.77 43.52 0.76
N THR A 219 -8.86 44.00 0.22
CA THR A 219 -8.96 45.30 -0.45
C THR A 219 -8.87 46.37 0.62
N THR A 220 -7.67 46.90 0.84
CA THR A 220 -7.50 48.15 1.59
C THR A 220 -7.95 49.29 0.74
N GLY A 221 -9.13 49.80 1.05
CA GLY A 221 -9.67 51.03 0.51
C GLY A 221 -8.76 52.22 0.83
N ARG A 222 -8.42 52.97 -0.21
CA ARG A 222 -7.86 54.29 -0.12
C ARG A 222 -8.88 55.24 0.48
N ASN A 223 -8.51 55.91 1.57
CA ASN A 223 -9.07 57.23 1.91
C ASN A 223 -7.93 58.14 2.28
N SER A 224 -7.66 59.11 1.39
CA SER A 224 -7.04 60.37 1.76
C SER A 224 -8.15 61.28 2.27
N PRO A 225 -7.87 62.23 3.19
CA PRO A 225 -7.50 63.54 2.80
C PRO A 225 -6.62 64.38 3.73
N SER A 226 -6.02 65.41 3.12
CA SER A 226 -5.73 66.78 3.53
C SER A 226 -4.76 67.08 4.65
N ARG A 227 -3.71 67.80 4.19
CA ARG A 227 -3.19 69.13 4.61
C ARG A 227 -3.11 69.41 6.14
N ALA A 228 -1.87 69.65 6.57
CA ALA A 228 -1.38 70.93 7.11
C ALA A 228 0.05 70.80 7.63
N ARG A 229 0.97 71.56 6.97
CA ARG A 229 1.76 72.69 7.45
C ARG A 229 2.83 72.47 8.54
N ARG A 230 4.06 72.78 8.06
CA ARG A 230 5.13 73.55 8.76
C ARG A 230 5.69 72.94 10.06
N SER A 231 6.95 72.86 10.26
CA SER A 231 8.07 73.79 10.14
C SER A 231 9.38 73.13 10.57
N ARG A 232 10.48 73.44 9.86
CA ARG A 232 11.79 73.90 10.37
C ARG A 232 12.32 73.21 11.64
N LEU A 233 13.49 72.76 11.71
CA LEU A 233 14.83 73.34 11.68
C LEU A 233 15.83 72.31 12.22
N ARG A 234 17.01 72.27 11.60
CA ARG A 234 18.38 72.16 12.15
C ARG A 234 18.60 71.12 13.26
N GLU A 235 19.54 70.32 13.25
CA GLU A 235 21.00 70.43 12.95
C GLU A 235 21.51 69.10 12.34
#